data_7c70a8e129dee6bff8200cb686473e85
#
_entry.id   7c70a8e129dee6bff8200cb686473e85
#
_cell.length_a   1.000
_cell.length_b   1.000
_cell.length_c   1.000
_cell.angle_alpha   90.00
_cell.angle_beta   90.00
_cell.angle_gamma   90.00
#
_symmetry.space_group_name_H-M   'P 1'
#
loop_
_entity.id
_entity.type
_entity.pdbx_description
1 polymer ?
#
loop_
_entity_poly.entity_id
_entity_poly.type
_entity_poly.pdbx_seq_one_letter_code
_entity_poly.pdbx_strand_id
1 'polypeptide(L)'
;MKRPFVRFLSVLALLCVLVPAVPARAEYRALTVGDKGQDVVALKKRLYELGYFKTKSFGDTFTKDTAGKIRCFVSKYGEDGDIATPEVQERLYAEDARPESYVPMTGPASVGPTVQPELPTLSADGTLADKSAAPFLYKNAEAGLWLYISGTLSVEIKRFEDRVSNLMWLETRVRLSGGNRIRTIFSDEQMTAKRFDKPLNIVKKHPGVVLAFSDDFFGWRKDAKDIQGIIIREGRVYSDVTRTTRKFPPLDVIAALPDGSLRTFAPDAHTAQEYLDMGVENTWAFGPILVQNGEAFRDTDVEDGNTRQPRQGMGMLAPNDYLFLTVMGRRKDSEGCTIQWLQNRFLGYGVQEAINLDGGTSTMLVFDGEMLNKVKTVSESSLRSMVSMIAFTD
;
A
#
# COMPACT_ATOMS: atom_id res chain seq x y z
N MET A 1 73.61 5.07 55.19
CA MET A 1 72.69 5.53 54.17
C MET A 1 71.35 4.83 54.34
N LYS A 2 70.37 5.57 54.86
CA LYS A 2 69.03 5.03 55.22
C LYS A 2 68.06 5.41 54.09
N ARG A 3 67.39 4.41 53.50
CA ARG A 3 66.30 4.64 52.53
C ARG A 3 64.97 4.79 53.32
N PRO A 4 64.08 5.73 52.98
CA PRO A 4 62.79 5.85 53.60
C PRO A 4 61.75 4.94 52.95
N PHE A 5 60.97 4.29 53.78
CA PHE A 5 59.83 3.47 53.45
C PHE A 5 58.62 4.38 53.12
N VAL A 6 58.13 4.30 51.89
CA VAL A 6 56.89 4.97 51.51
C VAL A 6 55.72 4.00 51.74
N ARG A 7 54.82 4.37 52.64
CA ARG A 7 53.55 3.66 52.88
C ARG A 7 52.52 4.14 51.82
N PHE A 8 52.07 3.19 50.95
CA PHE A 8 50.91 3.41 50.13
C PHE A 8 49.63 3.21 50.98
N LEU A 9 48.85 4.28 51.11
CA LEU A 9 47.48 4.22 51.63
C LEU A 9 46.56 3.90 50.48
N SER A 10 45.98 2.70 50.40
CA SER A 10 44.94 2.34 49.46
C SER A 10 43.62 2.92 49.93
N VAL A 11 43.11 3.94 49.23
CA VAL A 11 41.76 4.44 49.39
C VAL A 11 40.83 3.60 48.51
N LEU A 12 40.04 2.75 49.16
CA LEU A 12 38.98 1.99 48.51
C LEU A 12 37.80 2.94 48.22
N ALA A 13 37.70 3.46 47.02
CA ALA A 13 36.54 4.23 46.59
C ALA A 13 35.35 3.27 46.35
N LEU A 14 34.38 3.30 47.23
CA LEU A 14 33.10 2.59 47.05
C LEU A 14 32.31 3.27 45.94
N LEU A 15 32.34 2.70 44.74
CA LEU A 15 31.51 3.15 43.63
C LEU A 15 30.05 2.71 43.93
N CYS A 16 29.24 3.59 44.48
CA CYS A 16 27.80 3.42 44.52
C CYS A 16 27.27 3.50 43.08
N VAL A 17 27.04 2.35 42.44
CA VAL A 17 26.28 2.27 41.20
C VAL A 17 24.84 2.66 41.54
N LEU A 18 24.44 3.87 41.20
CA LEU A 18 23.06 4.31 41.16
C LEU A 18 22.38 3.46 40.08
N VAL A 19 21.72 2.38 40.47
CA VAL A 19 20.75 1.69 39.62
C VAL A 19 19.61 2.69 39.43
N PRO A 20 19.31 3.14 38.21
CA PRO A 20 18.14 3.98 37.99
C PRO A 20 16.91 3.21 38.49
N ALA A 21 16.14 3.83 39.39
CA ALA A 21 14.88 3.26 39.85
C ALA A 21 14.00 3.05 38.60
N VAL A 22 13.63 1.80 38.34
CA VAL A 22 12.60 1.48 37.36
C VAL A 22 11.36 2.26 37.76
N PRO A 23 10.78 3.12 36.88
CA PRO A 23 9.58 3.86 37.26
C PRO A 23 8.51 2.86 37.69
N ALA A 24 7.86 3.12 38.81
CA ALA A 24 6.79 2.30 39.33
C ALA A 24 5.76 2.09 38.22
N ARG A 25 5.44 0.83 37.93
CA ARG A 25 4.47 0.43 36.94
C ARG A 25 3.14 1.11 37.27
N ALA A 26 2.57 1.87 36.33
CA ALA A 26 1.29 2.52 36.55
C ALA A 26 0.23 1.42 36.80
N GLU A 27 -0.47 1.48 37.92
CA GLU A 27 -1.59 0.58 38.21
C GLU A 27 -2.81 1.04 37.37
N TYR A 28 -3.02 0.42 36.22
CA TYR A 28 -4.22 0.65 35.42
C TYR A 28 -5.35 -0.26 35.91
N ARG A 29 -6.57 0.27 36.05
CA ARG A 29 -7.76 -0.56 36.18
C ARG A 29 -8.30 -0.90 34.78
N ALA A 30 -8.96 -2.04 34.64
CA ALA A 30 -9.68 -2.35 33.41
C ALA A 30 -10.82 -1.34 33.19
N LEU A 31 -10.97 -0.86 31.92
CA LEU A 31 -12.02 0.07 31.52
C LEU A 31 -12.93 -0.55 30.51
N THR A 32 -14.24 -0.48 30.71
CA THR A 32 -15.29 -1.04 29.88
C THR A 32 -16.45 -0.05 29.68
N VAL A 33 -17.39 -0.38 28.80
CA VAL A 33 -18.54 0.48 28.48
C VAL A 33 -19.33 0.84 29.75
N GLY A 34 -19.48 2.13 30.00
CA GLY A 34 -20.15 2.68 31.16
C GLY A 34 -19.20 3.23 32.25
N ASP A 35 -17.93 2.83 32.24
CA ASP A 35 -16.94 3.38 33.17
C ASP A 35 -16.73 4.86 32.97
N LYS A 36 -16.47 5.57 34.10
CA LYS A 36 -16.23 7.01 34.13
C LYS A 36 -14.98 7.35 34.91
N GLY A 37 -14.32 8.43 34.52
CA GLY A 37 -13.19 8.98 35.25
C GLY A 37 -12.18 9.72 34.38
N GLN A 38 -11.19 10.31 35.05
CA GLN A 38 -10.09 11.01 34.38
C GLN A 38 -9.17 10.05 33.61
N ASP A 39 -9.11 8.80 34.04
CA ASP A 39 -8.44 7.71 33.34
C ASP A 39 -9.07 7.42 31.97
N VAL A 40 -10.40 7.48 31.86
CA VAL A 40 -11.11 7.39 30.56
C VAL A 40 -10.79 8.59 29.66
N VAL A 41 -10.71 9.80 30.25
CA VAL A 41 -10.32 11.02 29.52
C VAL A 41 -8.88 10.88 29.00
N ALA A 42 -7.96 10.42 29.85
CA ALA A 42 -6.55 10.21 29.47
C ALA A 42 -6.42 9.17 28.35
N LEU A 43 -7.12 8.04 28.46
CA LEU A 43 -7.16 6.98 27.45
C LEU A 43 -7.65 7.50 26.11
N LYS A 44 -8.74 8.29 26.10
CA LYS A 44 -9.26 8.87 24.86
C LYS A 44 -8.30 9.88 24.22
N LYS A 45 -7.60 10.69 25.03
CA LYS A 45 -6.57 11.61 24.55
C LYS A 45 -5.44 10.83 23.88
N ARG A 46 -4.97 9.74 24.51
CA ARG A 46 -3.92 8.92 23.92
C ARG A 46 -4.37 8.23 22.63
N LEU A 47 -5.59 7.70 22.58
CA LEU A 47 -6.18 7.15 21.35
C LEU A 47 -6.30 8.22 20.24
N TYR A 48 -6.58 9.47 20.60
CA TYR A 48 -6.58 10.58 19.64
C TYR A 48 -5.16 10.89 19.11
N GLU A 49 -4.17 10.97 20.01
CA GLU A 49 -2.75 11.16 19.61
C GLU A 49 -2.27 10.08 18.63
N LEU A 50 -2.76 8.85 18.80
CA LEU A 50 -2.48 7.72 17.92
C LEU A 50 -3.41 7.64 16.70
N GLY A 51 -4.29 8.63 16.49
CA GLY A 51 -5.15 8.74 15.29
C GLY A 51 -6.48 7.98 15.36
N TYR A 52 -6.75 7.21 16.43
CA TYR A 52 -8.00 6.43 16.54
C TYR A 52 -9.26 7.28 16.73
N PHE A 53 -9.15 8.49 17.28
CA PHE A 53 -10.22 9.48 17.32
C PHE A 53 -9.91 10.64 16.37
N LYS A 54 -10.95 11.18 15.72
CA LYS A 54 -10.83 12.32 14.77
C LYS A 54 -11.16 13.67 15.43
N THR A 55 -11.75 13.67 16.62
CA THR A 55 -12.18 14.89 17.29
C THR A 55 -11.53 15.03 18.68
N LYS A 56 -11.25 16.27 19.09
CA LYS A 56 -10.64 16.60 20.40
C LYS A 56 -11.65 16.66 21.57
N SER A 57 -12.85 16.11 21.42
CA SER A 57 -13.85 16.10 22.49
C SER A 57 -13.73 14.82 23.31
N PHE A 58 -13.22 14.92 24.55
CA PHE A 58 -12.97 13.77 25.42
C PHE A 58 -13.87 13.84 26.66
N GLY A 59 -15.07 13.26 26.56
CA GLY A 59 -15.91 13.04 27.76
C GLY A 59 -15.32 11.96 28.68
N ASP A 60 -15.74 12.01 29.92
CA ASP A 60 -15.26 11.12 30.98
C ASP A 60 -15.83 9.68 30.95
N THR A 61 -16.75 9.39 30.08
CA THR A 61 -17.45 8.09 29.99
C THR A 61 -16.86 7.21 28.90
N PHE A 62 -16.51 5.96 29.24
CA PHE A 62 -16.10 4.94 28.27
C PHE A 62 -17.33 4.48 27.47
N THR A 63 -17.43 4.88 26.21
CA THR A 63 -18.58 4.63 25.35
C THR A 63 -18.37 3.41 24.47
N LYS A 64 -19.43 2.94 23.79
CA LYS A 64 -19.32 1.90 22.75
C LYS A 64 -18.35 2.29 21.62
N ASP A 65 -18.29 3.59 21.28
CA ASP A 65 -17.32 4.10 20.30
C ASP A 65 -15.89 3.95 20.85
N THR A 66 -15.65 4.27 22.12
CA THR A 66 -14.34 4.06 22.77
C THR A 66 -13.94 2.57 22.76
N ALA A 67 -14.89 1.67 23.05
CA ALA A 67 -14.68 0.22 22.97
C ALA A 67 -14.29 -0.21 21.54
N GLY A 68 -14.96 0.34 20.51
CA GLY A 68 -14.60 0.12 19.12
C GLY A 68 -13.19 0.59 18.77
N LYS A 69 -12.73 1.73 19.36
CA LYS A 69 -11.34 2.22 19.15
C LYS A 69 -10.31 1.32 19.84
N ILE A 70 -10.62 0.80 21.04
CA ILE A 70 -9.77 -0.21 21.71
C ILE A 70 -9.67 -1.46 20.84
N ARG A 71 -10.78 -1.96 20.30
CA ARG A 71 -10.76 -3.12 19.38
C ARG A 71 -9.87 -2.84 18.17
N CYS A 72 -9.98 -1.67 17.55
CA CYS A 72 -9.08 -1.27 16.46
C CYS A 72 -7.61 -1.21 16.91
N PHE A 73 -7.32 -0.75 18.12
CA PHE A 73 -5.95 -0.69 18.65
C PHE A 73 -5.38 -2.09 18.86
N VAL A 74 -6.07 -2.97 19.56
CA VAL A 74 -5.56 -4.34 19.86
C VAL A 74 -5.43 -5.18 18.59
N SER A 75 -6.30 -4.95 17.57
CA SER A 75 -6.19 -5.64 16.30
C SER A 75 -4.87 -5.37 15.58
N LYS A 76 -4.23 -4.22 15.83
CA LYS A 76 -2.89 -3.93 15.28
C LYS A 76 -1.82 -4.91 15.80
N TYR A 77 -2.09 -5.61 16.89
CA TYR A 77 -1.23 -6.62 17.50
C TYR A 77 -1.72 -8.06 17.23
N GLY A 78 -2.75 -8.23 16.40
CA GLY A 78 -3.34 -9.54 16.08
C GLY A 78 -4.28 -10.06 17.16
N GLU A 79 -4.76 -9.20 18.05
CA GLU A 79 -5.67 -9.51 19.17
C GLU A 79 -7.08 -8.99 18.88
N ASP A 80 -8.09 -9.58 19.51
CA ASP A 80 -9.47 -9.08 19.53
C ASP A 80 -9.90 -8.77 20.96
N GLY A 81 -10.59 -7.67 21.15
CA GLY A 81 -11.10 -7.24 22.45
C GLY A 81 -11.47 -5.76 22.45
N ASP A 82 -12.43 -5.39 23.26
CA ASP A 82 -12.96 -4.02 23.35
C ASP A 82 -12.89 -3.45 24.79
N ILE A 83 -12.19 -4.16 25.67
CA ILE A 83 -11.91 -3.76 27.05
C ILE A 83 -10.48 -3.22 27.10
N ALA A 84 -10.30 -2.04 27.70
CA ALA A 84 -8.97 -1.52 27.97
C ALA A 84 -8.43 -2.13 29.28
N THR A 85 -7.93 -3.37 29.19
CA THR A 85 -7.27 -4.04 30.31
C THR A 85 -5.99 -3.31 30.72
N PRO A 86 -5.41 -3.58 31.92
CA PRO A 86 -4.11 -3.02 32.28
C PRO A 86 -3.03 -3.24 31.21
N GLU A 87 -2.96 -4.43 30.62
CA GLU A 87 -1.98 -4.79 29.59
C GLU A 87 -2.22 -4.00 28.29
N VAL A 88 -3.47 -3.80 27.90
CA VAL A 88 -3.86 -2.98 26.76
C VAL A 88 -3.46 -1.51 27.00
N GLN A 89 -3.67 -1.01 28.21
CA GLN A 89 -3.30 0.36 28.56
C GLN A 89 -1.78 0.54 28.63
N GLU A 90 -1.03 -0.40 29.22
CA GLU A 90 0.44 -0.37 29.18
C GLU A 90 0.95 -0.25 27.75
N ARG A 91 0.42 -1.05 26.84
CA ARG A 91 0.77 -1.02 25.43
C ARG A 91 0.34 0.27 24.75
N LEU A 92 -0.83 0.81 25.11
CA LEU A 92 -1.33 2.06 24.55
C LEU A 92 -0.46 3.26 24.92
N TYR A 93 0.10 3.27 26.14
CA TYR A 93 0.96 4.34 26.63
C TYR A 93 2.45 4.14 26.35
N ALA A 94 2.84 3.00 25.77
CA ALA A 94 4.22 2.76 25.35
C ALA A 94 4.66 3.76 24.25
N GLU A 95 5.96 4.02 24.15
CA GLU A 95 6.51 4.92 23.13
C GLU A 95 6.32 4.35 21.71
N ASP A 96 6.39 3.03 21.58
CA ASP A 96 6.20 2.28 20.34
C ASP A 96 4.74 1.86 20.09
N ALA A 97 3.78 2.47 20.80
CA ALA A 97 2.36 2.19 20.62
C ALA A 97 1.93 2.41 19.16
N ARG A 98 1.32 1.39 18.58
CA ARG A 98 0.94 1.38 17.16
C ARG A 98 -0.19 2.38 16.87
N PRO A 99 0.01 3.36 15.98
CA PRO A 99 -1.04 4.31 15.61
C PRO A 99 -2.16 3.64 14.79
N GLU A 100 -3.27 4.33 14.59
CA GLU A 100 -4.38 3.84 13.75
C GLU A 100 -3.91 3.54 12.33
N SER A 101 -3.01 4.35 11.81
CA SER A 101 -2.37 4.17 10.49
C SER A 101 -1.42 2.96 10.42
N TYR A 102 -0.99 2.38 11.56
CA TYR A 102 -0.11 1.23 11.56
C TYR A 102 -0.74 0.05 10.80
N VAL A 103 0.01 -0.48 9.88
CA VAL A 103 -0.33 -1.71 9.14
C VAL A 103 0.68 -2.78 9.54
N PRO A 104 0.23 -3.90 10.13
CA PRO A 104 1.15 -5.01 10.42
C PRO A 104 1.85 -5.46 9.15
N MET A 105 3.18 -5.66 9.20
CA MET A 105 3.95 -6.13 8.04
C MET A 105 3.46 -7.50 7.54
N THR A 106 2.99 -8.33 8.47
CA THR A 106 2.42 -9.65 8.14
C THR A 106 0.93 -9.59 7.80
N GLY A 107 0.27 -8.43 7.90
CA GLY A 107 -1.19 -8.26 7.74
C GLY A 107 -2.01 -9.10 8.73
N PRO A 108 -3.31 -8.91 8.82
CA PRO A 108 -4.18 -9.95 9.34
C PRO A 108 -3.94 -11.20 8.50
N ALA A 109 -3.91 -12.37 9.13
CA ALA A 109 -3.72 -13.62 8.42
C ALA A 109 -4.66 -13.63 7.20
N SER A 110 -4.12 -13.97 6.03
CA SER A 110 -4.96 -14.12 4.84
C SER A 110 -6.08 -15.07 5.17
N VAL A 111 -7.32 -14.63 5.07
CA VAL A 111 -8.47 -15.51 5.27
C VAL A 111 -8.52 -16.45 4.09
N GLY A 112 -8.04 -17.64 4.27
CA GLY A 112 -8.06 -18.67 3.26
C GLY A 112 -7.35 -19.92 3.77
N PRO A 113 -7.66 -21.11 3.21
CA PRO A 113 -6.94 -22.31 3.54
C PRO A 113 -5.45 -22.13 3.27
N THR A 114 -4.62 -22.59 4.19
CA THR A 114 -3.15 -22.62 4.07
C THR A 114 -2.66 -23.62 3.01
N VAL A 115 -3.53 -24.04 2.12
CA VAL A 115 -3.18 -24.96 1.01
C VAL A 115 -2.35 -24.16 0.01
N GLN A 116 -1.04 -24.41 0.01
CA GLN A 116 -0.17 -23.98 -1.07
C GLN A 116 -0.15 -25.09 -2.13
N PRO A 117 -0.28 -24.73 -3.42
CA PRO A 117 -0.08 -25.70 -4.49
C PRO A 117 1.38 -26.19 -4.48
N GLU A 118 1.61 -27.36 -4.98
CA GLU A 118 2.97 -27.79 -5.31
C GLU A 118 3.48 -26.88 -6.43
N LEU A 119 4.54 -26.13 -6.12
CA LEU A 119 5.12 -25.19 -7.06
C LEU A 119 6.13 -25.87 -7.98
N PRO A 120 6.24 -25.46 -9.25
CA PRO A 120 7.32 -25.90 -10.12
C PRO A 120 8.68 -25.41 -9.59
N THR A 121 9.76 -25.95 -10.12
CA THR A 121 11.11 -25.46 -9.82
C THR A 121 11.28 -24.04 -10.33
N LEU A 122 11.67 -23.13 -9.43
CA LEU A 122 11.86 -21.71 -9.73
C LEU A 122 13.34 -21.34 -9.80
N SER A 123 13.65 -20.35 -10.64
CA SER A 123 14.92 -19.62 -10.64
C SER A 123 14.92 -18.53 -9.52
N ALA A 124 16.08 -17.92 -9.31
CA ALA A 124 16.26 -16.91 -8.24
C ALA A 124 15.36 -15.68 -8.42
N ASP A 125 14.97 -15.34 -9.65
CA ASP A 125 14.05 -14.27 -9.97
C ASP A 125 12.56 -14.64 -9.76
N GLY A 126 12.29 -15.89 -9.33
CA GLY A 126 10.95 -16.39 -9.05
C GLY A 126 10.14 -16.81 -10.27
N THR A 127 10.74 -16.83 -11.47
CA THR A 127 10.15 -17.38 -12.69
C THR A 127 10.51 -18.88 -12.84
N LEU A 128 9.96 -19.59 -13.83
CA LEU A 128 10.31 -21.00 -14.05
C LEU A 128 11.82 -21.18 -14.29
N ALA A 129 12.42 -22.20 -13.67
CA ALA A 129 13.82 -22.55 -13.91
C ALA A 129 14.01 -23.06 -15.35
N ASP A 130 13.10 -23.88 -15.85
CA ASP A 130 13.02 -24.23 -17.28
C ASP A 130 12.20 -23.16 -18.00
N LYS A 131 12.88 -22.25 -18.69
CA LYS A 131 12.28 -21.14 -19.43
C LYS A 131 11.44 -21.58 -20.63
N SER A 132 11.54 -22.84 -21.06
CA SER A 132 10.76 -23.41 -22.16
C SER A 132 9.52 -24.18 -21.72
N ALA A 133 9.37 -24.41 -20.39
CA ALA A 133 8.22 -25.11 -19.86
C ALA A 133 6.92 -24.31 -20.03
N ALA A 134 5.81 -25.01 -20.15
CA ALA A 134 4.48 -24.37 -20.15
C ALA A 134 4.26 -23.60 -18.86
N PRO A 135 3.58 -22.43 -18.92
CA PRO A 135 3.29 -21.65 -17.72
C PRO A 135 2.49 -22.43 -16.67
N PHE A 136 2.83 -22.23 -15.41
CA PHE A 136 2.07 -22.74 -14.27
C PHE A 136 0.97 -21.74 -13.91
N LEU A 137 -0.28 -22.19 -13.93
CA LEU A 137 -1.43 -21.39 -13.54
C LEU A 137 -2.16 -22.06 -12.37
N TYR A 138 -2.38 -21.31 -11.29
CA TYR A 138 -3.19 -21.74 -10.16
C TYR A 138 -4.19 -20.66 -9.78
N LYS A 139 -5.45 -21.05 -9.58
CA LYS A 139 -6.54 -20.16 -9.17
C LYS A 139 -7.34 -20.80 -8.05
N ASN A 140 -7.34 -20.19 -6.88
CA ASN A 140 -8.17 -20.60 -5.75
C ASN A 140 -8.82 -19.37 -5.11
N ALA A 141 -10.03 -19.04 -5.56
CA ALA A 141 -10.76 -17.87 -5.09
C ALA A 141 -11.21 -18.01 -3.62
N GLU A 142 -11.44 -19.24 -3.13
CA GLU A 142 -11.79 -19.49 -1.74
C GLU A 142 -10.59 -19.21 -0.82
N ALA A 143 -9.44 -19.77 -1.14
CA ALA A 143 -8.18 -19.49 -0.45
C ALA A 143 -7.70 -18.03 -0.63
N GLY A 144 -8.19 -17.34 -1.65
CA GLY A 144 -7.70 -16.01 -1.99
C GLY A 144 -6.26 -16.01 -2.53
N LEU A 145 -5.92 -17.03 -3.33
CA LEU A 145 -4.59 -17.19 -3.92
C LEU A 145 -4.70 -17.45 -5.43
N TRP A 146 -3.97 -16.66 -6.21
CA TRP A 146 -3.81 -16.84 -7.65
C TRP A 146 -2.33 -16.72 -8.00
N LEU A 147 -1.86 -17.63 -8.83
CA LEU A 147 -0.46 -17.68 -9.29
C LEU A 147 -0.42 -17.85 -10.81
N TYR A 148 0.50 -17.16 -11.43
CA TYR A 148 0.95 -17.41 -12.80
C TYR A 148 2.46 -17.36 -12.83
N ILE A 149 3.11 -18.40 -13.33
CA ILE A 149 4.57 -18.47 -13.37
C ILE A 149 5.00 -19.05 -14.71
N SER A 150 5.71 -18.25 -15.50
CA SER A 150 6.30 -18.63 -16.76
C SER A 150 7.82 -18.46 -16.77
N GLY A 151 8.44 -18.58 -17.92
CA GLY A 151 9.87 -18.31 -18.10
C GLY A 151 10.27 -16.85 -17.92
N THR A 152 9.32 -15.90 -18.09
CA THR A 152 9.60 -14.46 -18.11
C THR A 152 8.74 -13.65 -17.13
N LEU A 153 7.67 -14.23 -16.60
CA LEU A 153 6.71 -13.56 -15.75
C LEU A 153 6.34 -14.43 -14.54
N SER A 154 6.38 -13.85 -13.35
CA SER A 154 5.82 -14.45 -12.14
C SER A 154 4.85 -13.48 -11.51
N VAL A 155 3.61 -13.94 -11.28
CA VAL A 155 2.54 -13.21 -10.62
C VAL A 155 2.04 -14.00 -9.43
N GLU A 156 2.04 -13.39 -8.26
CA GLU A 156 1.40 -13.91 -7.05
C GLU A 156 0.37 -12.90 -6.55
N ILE A 157 -0.90 -13.32 -6.44
CA ILE A 157 -1.98 -12.49 -5.93
C ILE A 157 -2.52 -13.14 -4.67
N LYS A 158 -2.54 -12.38 -3.56
CA LYS A 158 -3.09 -12.80 -2.28
C LYS A 158 -4.21 -11.85 -1.86
N ARG A 159 -5.34 -12.42 -1.46
CA ARG A 159 -6.42 -11.66 -0.84
C ARG A 159 -6.25 -11.61 0.67
N PHE A 160 -6.39 -10.42 1.22
CA PHE A 160 -6.38 -10.15 2.64
C PHE A 160 -7.69 -9.52 3.08
N GLU A 161 -8.06 -9.79 4.32
CA GLU A 161 -9.25 -9.25 4.96
C GLU A 161 -8.91 -8.83 6.38
N ASP A 162 -9.23 -7.60 6.74
CA ASP A 162 -9.27 -7.12 8.13
C ASP A 162 -10.73 -6.84 8.51
N ARG A 163 -11.35 -7.78 9.22
CA ARG A 163 -12.76 -7.68 9.63
C ARG A 163 -13.00 -6.59 10.64
N VAL A 164 -12.01 -6.27 11.47
CA VAL A 164 -12.13 -5.22 12.49
C VAL A 164 -12.16 -3.85 11.85
N SER A 165 -11.28 -3.63 10.89
CA SER A 165 -11.23 -2.36 10.13
C SER A 165 -12.21 -2.34 8.96
N ASN A 166 -12.99 -3.40 8.73
CA ASN A 166 -13.87 -3.57 7.57
C ASN A 166 -13.15 -3.26 6.26
N LEU A 167 -12.05 -3.98 6.02
CA LEU A 167 -11.15 -3.75 4.90
C LEU A 167 -10.79 -5.05 4.20
N MET A 168 -10.87 -5.04 2.87
CA MET A 168 -10.44 -6.14 2.01
C MET A 168 -9.56 -5.59 0.89
N TRP A 169 -8.44 -6.28 0.62
CA TRP A 169 -7.52 -5.89 -0.45
C TRP A 169 -6.83 -7.09 -1.08
N LEU A 170 -6.28 -6.85 -2.27
CA LEU A 170 -5.42 -7.79 -2.99
C LEU A 170 -4.00 -7.22 -3.02
N GLU A 171 -3.03 -8.04 -2.70
CA GLU A 171 -1.61 -7.78 -2.88
C GLU A 171 -1.13 -8.60 -4.06
N THR A 172 -0.55 -7.92 -5.03
CA THR A 172 -0.07 -8.56 -6.25
C THR A 172 1.42 -8.29 -6.39
N ARG A 173 2.23 -9.33 -6.22
CA ARG A 173 3.66 -9.27 -6.53
C ARG A 173 3.90 -9.73 -7.95
N VAL A 174 4.65 -8.94 -8.70
CA VAL A 174 5.00 -9.22 -10.09
C VAL A 174 6.52 -9.21 -10.24
N ARG A 175 7.08 -10.27 -10.79
CA ARG A 175 8.51 -10.34 -11.13
C ARG A 175 8.67 -10.60 -12.60
N LEU A 176 9.59 -9.87 -13.21
CA LEU A 176 9.89 -9.94 -14.64
C LEU A 176 11.31 -10.46 -14.86
N SER A 177 11.51 -11.16 -15.96
CA SER A 177 12.78 -11.76 -16.37
C SER A 177 12.89 -11.75 -17.89
N GLY A 178 14.07 -12.05 -18.42
CA GLY A 178 14.27 -12.29 -19.85
C GLY A 178 13.96 -11.09 -20.76
N GLY A 179 14.05 -9.85 -20.25
CA GLY A 179 13.73 -8.64 -21.02
C GLY A 179 12.24 -8.31 -21.08
N ASN A 180 11.39 -9.04 -20.33
CA ASN A 180 9.99 -8.66 -20.15
C ASN A 180 9.88 -7.35 -19.38
N ARG A 181 8.82 -6.58 -19.62
CA ARG A 181 8.66 -5.22 -19.05
C ARG A 181 7.20 -4.88 -18.77
N ILE A 182 6.99 -3.84 -17.99
CA ILE A 182 5.66 -3.25 -17.81
C ILE A 182 5.19 -2.66 -19.12
N ARG A 183 3.94 -2.95 -19.49
CA ARG A 183 3.30 -2.48 -20.71
C ARG A 183 2.13 -1.56 -20.40
N THR A 184 1.76 -0.75 -21.37
CA THR A 184 0.45 -0.10 -21.42
C THR A 184 -0.36 -0.68 -22.58
N ILE A 185 -1.55 -1.21 -22.29
CA ILE A 185 -2.49 -1.68 -23.31
C ILE A 185 -3.62 -0.66 -23.50
N PHE A 186 -4.15 -0.58 -24.71
CA PHE A 186 -5.13 0.43 -25.10
C PHE A 186 -6.47 -0.17 -25.49
N SER A 187 -7.52 0.63 -25.38
CA SER A 187 -8.87 0.29 -25.85
C SER A 187 -8.98 0.29 -27.37
N ASP A 188 -8.07 0.96 -28.09
CA ASP A 188 -7.98 0.99 -29.54
C ASP A 188 -6.57 0.63 -30.02
N GLU A 189 -6.50 -0.11 -31.15
CA GLU A 189 -5.25 -0.61 -31.75
C GLU A 189 -4.31 0.53 -32.23
N GLN A 190 -4.85 1.69 -32.54
CA GLN A 190 -4.09 2.85 -33.00
C GLN A 190 -3.47 3.64 -31.85
N MET A 191 -3.69 3.22 -30.63
CA MET A 191 -3.19 3.89 -29.43
C MET A 191 -3.50 5.40 -29.43
N THR A 192 -4.72 5.78 -29.84
CA THR A 192 -5.10 7.20 -29.96
C THR A 192 -5.51 7.83 -28.65
N ALA A 193 -5.81 7.01 -27.66
CA ALA A 193 -6.41 7.40 -26.37
C ALA A 193 -7.73 8.21 -26.56
N LYS A 194 -8.49 7.91 -27.60
CA LYS A 194 -9.76 8.59 -27.91
C LYS A 194 -10.98 7.72 -27.66
N ARG A 195 -10.80 6.42 -27.54
CA ARG A 195 -11.88 5.47 -27.32
C ARG A 195 -11.83 4.96 -25.89
N PHE A 196 -13.00 4.83 -25.29
CA PHE A 196 -13.18 4.22 -23.99
C PHE A 196 -13.80 2.83 -24.15
N ASP A 197 -13.30 1.84 -23.43
CA ASP A 197 -13.87 0.52 -23.39
C ASP A 197 -13.84 -0.06 -21.96
N LYS A 198 -14.58 -1.13 -21.74
CA LYS A 198 -14.58 -1.83 -20.46
C LYS A 198 -13.25 -2.58 -20.27
N PRO A 199 -12.71 -2.67 -19.05
CA PRO A 199 -11.43 -3.32 -18.78
C PRO A 199 -11.29 -4.71 -19.36
N LEU A 200 -12.31 -5.57 -19.20
CA LEU A 200 -12.28 -6.92 -19.76
C LEU A 200 -12.26 -6.94 -21.28
N ASN A 201 -12.92 -5.98 -21.93
CA ASN A 201 -12.85 -5.86 -23.40
C ASN A 201 -11.47 -5.42 -23.85
N ILE A 202 -10.82 -4.49 -23.10
CA ILE A 202 -9.45 -4.05 -23.38
C ILE A 202 -8.52 -5.26 -23.32
N VAL A 203 -8.53 -5.99 -22.19
CA VAL A 203 -7.69 -7.18 -22.00
C VAL A 203 -7.94 -8.21 -23.08
N LYS A 204 -9.19 -8.48 -23.45
CA LYS A 204 -9.54 -9.46 -24.48
C LYS A 204 -8.99 -9.12 -25.88
N LYS A 205 -8.78 -7.84 -26.18
CA LYS A 205 -8.18 -7.37 -27.44
C LYS A 205 -6.65 -7.54 -27.48
N HIS A 206 -6.01 -7.83 -26.34
CA HIS A 206 -4.57 -7.95 -26.24
C HIS A 206 -4.19 -9.38 -25.81
N PRO A 207 -4.04 -10.33 -26.75
CA PRO A 207 -3.58 -11.68 -26.45
C PRO A 207 -2.24 -11.68 -25.68
N GLY A 208 -2.07 -12.64 -24.78
CA GLY A 208 -0.89 -12.73 -23.92
C GLY A 208 -0.94 -11.86 -22.65
N VAL A 209 -1.95 -11.01 -22.46
CA VAL A 209 -2.11 -10.28 -21.20
C VAL A 209 -2.54 -11.24 -20.09
N VAL A 210 -1.65 -11.43 -19.13
CA VAL A 210 -1.87 -12.23 -17.92
C VAL A 210 -2.49 -11.39 -16.80
N LEU A 211 -2.03 -10.16 -16.66
CA LEU A 211 -2.39 -9.28 -15.56
C LEU A 211 -2.56 -7.84 -16.06
N ALA A 212 -3.61 -7.16 -15.59
CA ALA A 212 -3.82 -5.75 -15.89
C ALA A 212 -4.45 -5.00 -14.70
N PHE A 213 -4.08 -3.72 -14.58
CA PHE A 213 -4.54 -2.78 -13.55
C PHE A 213 -5.06 -1.49 -14.16
N SER A 214 -5.89 -0.77 -13.39
CA SER A 214 -6.15 0.64 -13.68
C SER A 214 -4.87 1.48 -13.67
N ASP A 215 -4.84 2.49 -14.50
CA ASP A 215 -3.75 3.46 -14.60
C ASP A 215 -4.06 4.81 -13.89
N ASP A 216 -3.79 5.92 -14.50
CA ASP A 216 -3.78 7.26 -13.90
C ASP A 216 -4.96 8.18 -14.31
N PHE A 217 -6.05 7.67 -14.81
CA PHE A 217 -7.22 8.49 -15.22
C PHE A 217 -7.00 9.42 -16.43
N PHE A 218 -5.88 9.30 -17.13
CA PHE A 218 -5.53 10.23 -18.21
C PHE A 218 -6.61 10.40 -19.27
N GLY A 219 -7.20 9.31 -19.73
CA GLY A 219 -8.22 9.34 -20.79
C GLY A 219 -9.41 10.24 -20.47
N TRP A 220 -9.90 10.20 -19.23
CA TRP A 220 -10.99 11.05 -18.76
C TRP A 220 -10.60 12.52 -18.67
N ARG A 221 -9.35 12.82 -18.29
CA ARG A 221 -8.82 14.19 -18.30
C ARG A 221 -8.77 14.75 -19.72
N LYS A 222 -8.32 13.93 -20.68
CA LYS A 222 -8.23 14.31 -22.10
C LYS A 222 -9.63 14.56 -22.71
N ASP A 223 -10.59 13.68 -22.42
CA ASP A 223 -11.96 13.82 -22.89
C ASP A 223 -12.64 15.07 -22.30
N ALA A 224 -12.42 15.33 -21.03
CA ALA A 224 -12.91 16.53 -20.34
C ALA A 224 -12.12 17.80 -20.70
N LYS A 225 -11.10 17.75 -21.53
CA LYS A 225 -10.15 18.83 -21.85
C LYS A 225 -9.36 19.37 -20.65
N ASP A 226 -9.33 18.64 -19.56
CA ASP A 226 -8.52 18.92 -18.37
C ASP A 226 -7.18 18.19 -18.48
N ILE A 227 -6.45 18.39 -19.58
CA ILE A 227 -5.18 17.71 -19.84
C ILE A 227 -4.20 18.09 -18.74
N GLN A 228 -3.65 17.06 -18.06
CA GLN A 228 -2.73 17.22 -16.94
C GLN A 228 -1.84 15.97 -16.79
N GLY A 229 -0.59 16.20 -16.39
CA GLY A 229 0.40 15.19 -16.10
C GLY A 229 1.35 14.92 -17.25
N ILE A 230 2.52 14.37 -16.92
CA ILE A 230 3.47 13.83 -17.89
C ILE A 230 3.02 12.42 -18.26
N ILE A 231 2.48 12.26 -19.45
CA ILE A 231 1.88 11.00 -19.92
C ILE A 231 2.65 10.48 -21.12
N ILE A 232 3.41 9.44 -20.90
CA ILE A 232 4.11 8.66 -21.93
C ILE A 232 3.55 7.24 -21.88
N ARG A 233 3.24 6.67 -23.04
CA ARG A 233 2.76 5.30 -23.19
C ARG A 233 3.46 4.64 -24.35
N GLU A 234 4.18 3.56 -24.10
CA GLU A 234 4.94 2.80 -25.10
C GLU A 234 5.82 3.74 -25.97
N GLY A 235 6.57 4.65 -25.31
CA GLY A 235 7.46 5.60 -25.97
C GLY A 235 6.79 6.79 -26.67
N ARG A 236 5.46 6.91 -26.61
CA ARG A 236 4.71 8.00 -27.24
C ARG A 236 4.20 9.00 -26.19
N VAL A 237 4.46 10.29 -26.43
CA VAL A 237 3.96 11.39 -25.56
C VAL A 237 2.50 11.69 -25.87
N TYR A 238 1.66 11.66 -24.84
CA TYR A 238 0.25 12.04 -24.88
C TYR A 238 -0.03 13.35 -24.18
N SER A 239 0.78 13.71 -23.19
CA SER A 239 0.68 14.98 -22.45
C SER A 239 2.04 15.34 -21.86
N ASP A 240 2.34 16.64 -21.89
CA ASP A 240 3.48 17.30 -21.24
C ASP A 240 2.99 18.53 -20.50
N VAL A 241 1.94 18.37 -19.68
CA VAL A 241 1.26 19.48 -18.99
C VAL A 241 1.39 19.30 -17.49
N THR A 242 2.15 20.18 -16.85
CA THR A 242 2.41 20.12 -15.41
C THR A 242 1.70 21.23 -14.60
N ARG A 243 1.08 22.21 -15.29
CA ARG A 243 0.37 23.30 -14.63
C ARG A 243 -0.90 22.81 -13.91
N THR A 244 -1.27 23.48 -12.83
CA THR A 244 -2.58 23.30 -12.17
C THR A 244 -3.72 23.64 -13.13
N THR A 245 -4.70 22.76 -13.24
CA THR A 245 -5.96 23.01 -13.92
C THR A 245 -7.08 23.28 -12.90
N ARG A 246 -8.26 23.72 -13.37
CA ARG A 246 -9.42 23.94 -12.50
C ARG A 246 -9.81 22.70 -11.68
N LYS A 247 -9.55 21.52 -12.21
CA LYS A 247 -10.02 20.23 -11.65
C LYS A 247 -8.92 19.43 -10.97
N PHE A 248 -7.67 19.62 -11.39
CA PHE A 248 -6.56 18.84 -10.89
C PHE A 248 -5.40 19.74 -10.40
N PRO A 249 -4.82 19.42 -9.24
CA PRO A 249 -3.52 19.97 -8.85
C PRO A 249 -2.44 19.43 -9.81
N PRO A 250 -1.20 19.90 -9.73
CA PRO A 250 -0.05 19.23 -10.34
C PRO A 250 0.00 17.78 -9.90
N LEU A 251 0.28 16.85 -10.82
CA LEU A 251 0.24 15.40 -10.58
C LEU A 251 1.64 14.84 -10.49
N ASP A 252 1.92 14.13 -9.38
CA ASP A 252 3.16 13.38 -9.21
C ASP A 252 3.27 12.30 -10.31
N VAL A 253 4.50 11.94 -10.67
CA VAL A 253 4.80 11.01 -11.76
C VAL A 253 5.52 9.78 -11.23
N ILE A 254 5.16 8.60 -11.74
CA ILE A 254 6.00 7.41 -11.66
C ILE A 254 6.40 7.00 -13.07
N ALA A 255 7.69 6.74 -13.27
CA ALA A 255 8.26 6.37 -14.55
C ALA A 255 8.88 4.96 -14.49
N ALA A 256 8.66 4.16 -15.54
CA ALA A 256 9.33 2.88 -15.74
C ALA A 256 10.60 3.09 -16.56
N LEU A 257 11.77 2.77 -15.97
CA LEU A 257 13.08 2.92 -16.58
C LEU A 257 13.51 1.65 -17.33
N PRO A 258 14.47 1.75 -18.26
CA PRO A 258 14.91 0.61 -19.08
C PRO A 258 15.53 -0.55 -18.29
N ASP A 259 16.08 -0.29 -17.11
CA ASP A 259 16.67 -1.30 -16.22
C ASP A 259 15.62 -2.08 -15.40
N GLY A 260 14.34 -1.79 -15.62
CA GLY A 260 13.22 -2.36 -14.87
C GLY A 260 12.98 -1.68 -13.52
N SER A 261 13.68 -0.57 -13.22
CA SER A 261 13.37 0.22 -12.03
C SER A 261 12.16 1.13 -12.26
N LEU A 262 11.46 1.45 -11.18
CA LEU A 262 10.50 2.54 -11.11
C LEU A 262 11.11 3.68 -10.33
N ARG A 263 10.82 4.91 -10.75
CA ARG A 263 11.17 6.12 -10.00
C ARG A 263 10.01 7.07 -9.93
N THR A 264 9.86 7.71 -8.79
CA THR A 264 8.85 8.73 -8.55
C THR A 264 9.47 10.12 -8.68
N PHE A 265 8.70 11.05 -9.23
CA PHE A 265 9.14 12.42 -9.51
C PHE A 265 8.04 13.42 -9.15
N ALA A 266 8.48 14.62 -8.73
CA ALA A 266 7.58 15.76 -8.63
C ALA A 266 6.98 16.11 -10.02
N PRO A 267 5.83 16.79 -10.06
CA PRO A 267 5.09 17.04 -11.32
C PRO A 267 5.90 17.74 -12.42
N ASP A 268 6.81 18.59 -12.05
CA ASP A 268 7.62 19.47 -12.93
C ASP A 268 9.12 19.13 -12.91
N ALA A 269 9.47 17.94 -12.43
CA ALA A 269 10.87 17.52 -12.35
C ALA A 269 11.53 17.39 -13.72
N HIS A 270 10.79 16.90 -14.71
CA HIS A 270 11.25 16.68 -16.08
C HIS A 270 10.14 16.94 -17.09
N THR A 271 10.50 17.36 -18.28
CA THR A 271 9.62 17.36 -19.46
C THR A 271 9.44 15.96 -20.01
N ALA A 272 8.41 15.74 -20.82
CA ALA A 272 8.21 14.45 -21.47
C ALA A 272 9.39 14.03 -22.36
N GLN A 273 10.07 15.01 -23.00
CA GLN A 273 11.26 14.72 -23.81
C GLN A 273 12.43 14.23 -22.95
N GLU A 274 12.69 14.86 -21.80
CA GLU A 274 13.75 14.42 -20.88
C GLU A 274 13.49 13.01 -20.36
N TYR A 275 12.25 12.62 -20.08
CA TYR A 275 11.91 11.22 -19.77
C TYR A 275 12.22 10.26 -20.93
N LEU A 276 11.89 10.64 -22.18
CA LEU A 276 12.24 9.83 -23.35
C LEU A 276 13.76 9.71 -23.52
N ASP A 277 14.51 10.79 -23.26
CA ASP A 277 15.98 10.80 -23.35
C ASP A 277 16.62 9.89 -22.27
N MET A 278 15.94 9.68 -21.12
CA MET A 278 16.30 8.67 -20.13
C MET A 278 15.89 7.24 -20.52
N GLY A 279 15.26 7.05 -21.68
CA GLY A 279 14.76 5.77 -22.15
C GLY A 279 13.44 5.32 -21.53
N VAL A 280 12.71 6.22 -20.88
CA VAL A 280 11.41 5.91 -20.28
C VAL A 280 10.36 5.71 -21.36
N GLU A 281 9.71 4.56 -21.37
CA GLU A 281 8.62 4.25 -22.32
C GLU A 281 7.22 4.45 -21.72
N ASN A 282 7.11 4.42 -20.41
CA ASN A 282 5.82 4.59 -19.72
C ASN A 282 5.98 5.50 -18.49
N THR A 283 5.09 6.48 -18.36
CA THR A 283 4.89 7.28 -17.14
C THR A 283 3.42 7.27 -16.76
N TRP A 284 3.13 7.26 -15.49
CA TRP A 284 1.77 7.43 -14.96
C TRP A 284 1.77 8.62 -14.00
N ALA A 285 0.85 9.56 -14.24
CA ALA A 285 0.77 10.79 -13.47
C ALA A 285 -0.53 10.83 -12.65
N PHE A 286 -0.42 10.68 -11.34
CA PHE A 286 -1.55 10.78 -10.41
C PHE A 286 -1.09 11.30 -9.05
N GLY A 287 -0.85 10.44 -8.10
CA GLY A 287 -0.34 10.82 -6.79
C GLY A 287 -1.36 10.68 -5.64
N PRO A 288 -0.89 10.99 -4.45
CA PRO A 288 0.46 11.42 -4.12
C PRO A 288 1.52 10.32 -4.28
N ILE A 289 2.80 10.72 -4.37
CA ILE A 289 3.92 9.82 -4.10
C ILE A 289 3.76 9.33 -2.66
N LEU A 290 3.91 8.02 -2.46
CA LEU A 290 3.77 7.37 -1.16
C LEU A 290 5.13 7.09 -0.52
N VAL A 291 6.00 6.45 -1.29
CA VAL A 291 7.36 6.08 -0.87
C VAL A 291 8.34 6.53 -1.92
N GLN A 292 9.46 7.10 -1.49
CA GLN A 292 10.59 7.46 -2.34
C GLN A 292 11.88 7.06 -1.64
N ASN A 293 12.76 6.35 -2.33
CA ASN A 293 14.02 5.82 -1.79
C ASN A 293 13.84 4.99 -0.48
N GLY A 294 12.74 4.25 -0.36
CA GLY A 294 12.45 3.41 0.81
C GLY A 294 11.87 4.15 2.01
N GLU A 295 11.66 5.44 1.92
CA GLU A 295 11.13 6.28 3.00
C GLU A 295 9.76 6.88 2.64
N ALA A 296 8.96 7.22 3.65
CA ALA A 296 7.71 7.95 3.46
C ALA A 296 8.02 9.30 2.80
N PHE A 297 7.43 9.56 1.62
CA PHE A 297 7.75 10.77 0.86
C PHE A 297 7.25 12.06 1.53
N ARG A 298 6.06 12.03 2.12
CA ARG A 298 5.48 13.13 2.89
C ARG A 298 4.43 12.61 3.86
N ASP A 299 4.11 13.41 4.85
CA ASP A 299 2.96 13.13 5.71
C ASP A 299 1.68 13.21 4.86
N THR A 300 0.97 12.08 4.76
CA THR A 300 -0.23 11.96 3.95
C THR A 300 -1.52 12.21 4.76
N ASP A 301 -1.39 12.71 6.00
CA ASP A 301 -2.52 13.06 6.87
C ASP A 301 -3.28 14.33 6.43
N VAL A 302 -2.87 14.98 5.34
CA VAL A 302 -3.42 16.27 4.91
C VAL A 302 -4.71 16.10 4.11
N GLU A 303 -5.77 16.68 4.64
CA GLU A 303 -7.12 17.02 4.16
C GLU A 303 -7.90 15.97 3.33
N ASP A 304 -7.49 15.55 2.14
CA ASP A 304 -8.24 14.59 1.31
C ASP A 304 -7.75 13.13 1.46
N GLY A 305 -6.59 12.93 2.05
CA GLY A 305 -5.96 11.61 2.24
C GLY A 305 -6.68 10.71 3.24
N ASN A 306 -7.42 11.29 4.19
CA ASN A 306 -8.06 10.60 5.30
C ASN A 306 -9.40 9.94 4.96
N THR A 307 -9.96 10.15 3.77
CA THR A 307 -11.20 9.49 3.36
C THR A 307 -10.93 8.07 2.91
N ARG A 308 -11.65 7.11 3.50
CA ARG A 308 -11.62 5.71 3.06
C ARG A 308 -12.26 5.58 1.69
N GLN A 309 -11.50 5.05 0.74
CA GLN A 309 -11.91 4.86 -0.65
C GLN A 309 -11.31 3.56 -1.20
N PRO A 310 -11.90 2.96 -2.25
CA PRO A 310 -11.18 2.01 -3.07
C PRO A 310 -9.92 2.68 -3.62
N ARG A 311 -8.77 2.00 -3.57
CA ARG A 311 -7.49 2.57 -4.00
C ARG A 311 -6.69 1.58 -4.82
N GLN A 312 -5.89 2.12 -5.73
CA GLN A 312 -4.89 1.39 -6.48
C GLN A 312 -3.54 2.00 -6.17
N GLY A 313 -2.60 1.18 -5.73
CA GLY A 313 -1.22 1.60 -5.52
C GLY A 313 -0.26 0.76 -6.35
N MET A 314 0.83 1.37 -6.79
CA MET A 314 1.93 0.74 -7.51
C MET A 314 3.24 1.06 -6.83
N GLY A 315 4.08 0.04 -6.59
CA GLY A 315 5.39 0.22 -6.00
C GLY A 315 6.42 -0.80 -6.51
N MET A 316 7.69 -0.55 -6.19
CA MET A 316 8.82 -1.37 -6.58
C MET A 316 9.61 -1.80 -5.34
N LEU A 317 9.86 -3.11 -5.21
CA LEU A 317 10.74 -3.69 -4.20
C LEU A 317 12.22 -3.66 -4.65
N ALA A 318 12.44 -3.99 -5.91
CA ALA A 318 13.71 -3.97 -6.62
C ALA A 318 13.43 -3.84 -8.13
N PRO A 319 14.43 -3.54 -8.98
CA PRO A 319 14.23 -3.58 -10.42
C PRO A 319 13.61 -4.91 -10.88
N ASN A 320 12.56 -4.83 -11.68
CA ASN A 320 11.75 -5.99 -12.14
C ASN A 320 11.00 -6.76 -11.04
N ASP A 321 10.87 -6.21 -9.84
CA ASP A 321 10.09 -6.79 -8.72
C ASP A 321 9.13 -5.74 -8.17
N TYR A 322 7.86 -5.86 -8.52
CA TYR A 322 6.83 -4.86 -8.25
C TYR A 322 5.77 -5.37 -7.31
N LEU A 323 5.19 -4.45 -6.54
CA LEU A 323 4.06 -4.70 -5.66
C LEU A 323 2.91 -3.76 -6.03
N PHE A 324 1.74 -4.34 -6.30
CA PHE A 324 0.50 -3.59 -6.48
C PHE A 324 -0.45 -3.88 -5.32
N LEU A 325 -1.09 -2.82 -4.83
CA LEU A 325 -2.13 -2.89 -3.81
C LEU A 325 -3.47 -2.47 -4.43
N THR A 326 -4.40 -3.42 -4.55
CA THR A 326 -5.75 -3.16 -5.04
C THR A 326 -6.72 -3.24 -3.87
N VAL A 327 -7.10 -2.09 -3.33
CA VAL A 327 -7.94 -2.01 -2.13
C VAL A 327 -9.39 -1.83 -2.53
N MET A 328 -10.23 -2.77 -2.11
CA MET A 328 -11.67 -2.71 -2.35
C MET A 328 -12.32 -1.71 -1.40
N GLY A 329 -13.43 -1.11 -1.81
CA GLY A 329 -14.13 -0.18 -0.94
C GLY A 329 -15.54 0.13 -1.43
N ARG A 330 -16.27 0.97 -0.67
CA ARG A 330 -17.67 1.31 -0.92
C ARG A 330 -18.58 0.08 -0.93
N ARG A 331 -18.23 -0.92 -0.12
CA ARG A 331 -18.91 -2.22 0.00
C ARG A 331 -19.26 -2.46 1.47
N LYS A 332 -20.19 -3.37 1.72
CA LYS A 332 -20.52 -3.79 3.11
C LYS A 332 -19.36 -4.50 3.80
N ASP A 333 -18.56 -5.22 3.05
CA ASP A 333 -17.41 -6.02 3.49
C ASP A 333 -16.05 -5.32 3.29
N SER A 334 -16.06 -4.08 2.81
CA SER A 334 -14.85 -3.25 2.71
C SER A 334 -15.22 -1.79 2.48
N GLU A 335 -14.81 -0.92 3.39
CA GLU A 335 -15.01 0.53 3.26
C GLU A 335 -13.94 1.20 2.39
N GLY A 336 -12.82 0.51 2.18
CA GLY A 336 -11.63 1.06 1.55
C GLY A 336 -10.61 1.57 2.56
N CYS A 337 -9.51 2.15 2.07
CA CYS A 337 -8.42 2.65 2.91
C CYS A 337 -8.16 4.15 2.70
N THR A 338 -7.43 4.74 3.64
CA THR A 338 -6.84 6.07 3.53
C THR A 338 -5.55 6.02 2.70
N ILE A 339 -5.05 7.18 2.26
CA ILE A 339 -3.72 7.27 1.62
C ILE A 339 -2.62 6.85 2.61
N GLN A 340 -2.73 7.27 3.88
CA GLN A 340 -1.78 6.88 4.93
C GLN A 340 -1.71 5.36 5.12
N TRP A 341 -2.85 4.67 5.12
CA TRP A 341 -2.88 3.20 5.17
C TRP A 341 -2.11 2.59 3.99
N LEU A 342 -2.35 3.11 2.78
CA LEU A 342 -1.69 2.63 1.56
C LEU A 342 -0.17 2.84 1.62
N GLN A 343 0.28 4.01 2.06
CA GLN A 343 1.69 4.34 2.28
C GLN A 343 2.34 3.39 3.28
N ASN A 344 1.74 3.23 4.47
CA ASN A 344 2.26 2.36 5.52
C ASN A 344 2.34 0.90 5.07
N ARG A 345 1.39 0.45 4.22
CA ARG A 345 1.43 -0.91 3.69
C ARG A 345 2.62 -1.12 2.77
N PHE A 346 2.92 -0.18 1.88
CA PHE A 346 4.12 -0.23 1.05
C PHE A 346 5.42 -0.18 1.86
N LEU A 347 5.51 0.72 2.84
CA LEU A 347 6.67 0.81 3.74
C LEU A 347 6.89 -0.51 4.49
N GLY A 348 5.81 -1.16 4.96
CA GLY A 348 5.88 -2.44 5.64
C GLY A 348 6.48 -3.58 4.79
N TYR A 349 6.46 -3.45 3.46
CA TYR A 349 7.12 -4.37 2.53
C TYR A 349 8.56 -3.97 2.17
N GLY A 350 9.04 -2.82 2.62
CA GLY A 350 10.35 -2.30 2.23
C GLY A 350 10.42 -1.82 0.77
N VAL A 351 9.29 -1.39 0.23
CA VAL A 351 9.18 -0.84 -1.13
C VAL A 351 10.07 0.39 -1.25
N GLN A 352 10.80 0.52 -2.36
CA GLN A 352 11.72 1.62 -2.61
C GLN A 352 11.02 2.83 -3.22
N GLU A 353 10.07 2.60 -4.13
CA GLU A 353 9.29 3.62 -4.81
C GLU A 353 7.83 3.22 -4.80
N ALA A 354 6.91 4.12 -4.48
CA ALA A 354 5.48 3.87 -4.60
C ALA A 354 4.67 5.13 -4.84
N ILE A 355 3.59 4.98 -5.60
CA ILE A 355 2.62 6.03 -5.91
C ILE A 355 1.18 5.51 -5.77
N ASN A 356 0.26 6.40 -5.40
CA ASN A 356 -1.16 6.16 -5.52
C ASN A 356 -1.61 6.44 -6.97
N LEU A 357 -2.35 5.50 -7.56
CA LEU A 357 -2.97 5.62 -8.88
C LEU A 357 -4.47 5.93 -8.77
N ASP A 358 -5.17 6.04 -9.92
CA ASP A 358 -6.61 6.30 -9.91
C ASP A 358 -7.37 5.20 -9.19
N GLY A 359 -8.16 5.63 -8.23
CA GLY A 359 -8.94 4.79 -7.33
C GLY A 359 -10.46 4.87 -7.54
N GLY A 360 -11.22 4.63 -6.48
CA GLY A 360 -12.68 4.69 -6.53
C GLY A 360 -13.27 3.66 -7.49
N THR A 361 -14.11 4.09 -8.44
CA THR A 361 -14.72 3.21 -9.46
C THR A 361 -13.72 2.76 -10.53
N SER A 362 -12.52 3.32 -10.55
CA SER A 362 -11.45 2.93 -11.47
C SER A 362 -10.54 1.84 -10.90
N THR A 363 -10.62 1.55 -9.59
CA THR A 363 -9.82 0.48 -8.98
C THR A 363 -10.13 -0.86 -9.63
N MET A 364 -9.18 -1.43 -10.37
CA MET A 364 -9.38 -2.65 -11.16
C MET A 364 -8.14 -3.52 -11.15
N LEU A 365 -8.38 -4.83 -11.01
CA LEU A 365 -7.40 -5.87 -11.21
C LEU A 365 -8.02 -6.98 -12.07
N VAL A 366 -7.45 -7.20 -13.22
CA VAL A 366 -7.82 -8.30 -14.14
C VAL A 366 -6.67 -9.29 -14.16
N PHE A 367 -6.96 -10.55 -13.89
CA PHE A 367 -6.01 -11.64 -13.93
C PHE A 367 -6.54 -12.77 -14.80
N ASP A 368 -5.77 -13.19 -15.78
CA ASP A 368 -6.11 -14.27 -16.72
C ASP A 368 -7.55 -14.12 -17.28
N GLY A 369 -7.86 -12.90 -17.74
CA GLY A 369 -9.17 -12.55 -18.31
C GLY A 369 -10.31 -12.38 -17.32
N GLU A 370 -10.08 -12.53 -16.01
CA GLU A 370 -11.10 -12.41 -14.97
C GLU A 370 -10.84 -11.18 -14.06
N MET A 371 -11.90 -10.43 -13.74
CA MET A 371 -11.81 -9.34 -12.76
C MET A 371 -11.89 -9.88 -11.34
N LEU A 372 -10.82 -9.69 -10.55
CA LEU A 372 -10.74 -10.23 -9.20
C LEU A 372 -11.37 -9.32 -8.13
N ASN A 373 -11.32 -8.01 -8.31
CA ASN A 373 -11.85 -7.05 -7.34
C ASN A 373 -13.29 -6.62 -7.67
N LYS A 374 -14.24 -7.54 -7.75
CA LYS A 374 -15.65 -7.21 -8.00
C LYS A 374 -16.18 -6.19 -7.00
N VAL A 375 -16.59 -5.03 -7.49
CA VAL A 375 -17.26 -4.01 -6.69
C VAL A 375 -18.74 -4.39 -6.60
N LYS A 376 -19.17 -4.90 -5.45
CA LYS A 376 -20.52 -5.51 -5.28
C LYS A 376 -21.70 -4.53 -5.52
N THR A 377 -21.47 -3.24 -5.36
CA THR A 377 -22.48 -2.18 -5.56
C THR A 377 -22.55 -1.65 -6.98
N VAL A 378 -21.61 -2.09 -7.83
CA VAL A 378 -21.47 -1.60 -9.20
C VAL A 378 -21.57 -2.82 -10.10
N SER A 379 -22.64 -2.92 -10.89
CA SER A 379 -22.72 -3.94 -11.93
C SER A 379 -21.56 -3.81 -12.89
N GLU A 380 -21.23 -4.86 -13.64
CA GLU A 380 -20.18 -4.81 -14.68
C GLU A 380 -20.40 -3.67 -15.67
N SER A 381 -21.68 -3.31 -15.91
CA SER A 381 -22.09 -2.15 -16.73
C SER A 381 -21.71 -0.80 -16.12
N SER A 382 -21.47 -0.71 -14.82
CA SER A 382 -21.13 0.52 -14.10
C SER A 382 -19.65 0.69 -13.78
N LEU A 383 -18.82 -0.31 -14.14
CA LEU A 383 -17.36 -0.16 -14.11
C LEU A 383 -16.95 0.97 -15.05
N ARG A 384 -15.98 1.78 -14.60
CA ARG A 384 -15.44 2.84 -15.44
C ARG A 384 -14.85 2.26 -16.72
N SER A 385 -15.21 2.84 -17.86
CA SER A 385 -14.51 2.55 -19.10
C SER A 385 -13.18 3.29 -19.10
N MET A 386 -12.16 2.71 -19.70
CA MET A 386 -10.79 3.21 -19.71
C MET A 386 -10.27 3.33 -21.14
N VAL A 387 -9.27 4.15 -21.35
CA VAL A 387 -8.56 4.24 -22.63
C VAL A 387 -7.30 3.39 -22.63
N SER A 388 -6.69 3.18 -21.48
CA SER A 388 -5.48 2.40 -21.28
C SER A 388 -5.47 1.70 -19.93
N MET A 389 -4.62 0.70 -19.78
CA MET A 389 -4.38 -0.04 -18.54
C MET A 389 -2.91 -0.40 -18.46
N ILE A 390 -2.37 -0.45 -17.22
CA ILE A 390 -1.07 -1.08 -16.95
C ILE A 390 -1.23 -2.59 -17.13
N ALA A 391 -0.32 -3.24 -17.86
CA ALA A 391 -0.42 -4.66 -18.16
C ALA A 391 0.92 -5.38 -18.08
N PHE A 392 0.83 -6.69 -17.84
CA PHE A 392 1.92 -7.65 -17.87
C PHE A 392 1.52 -8.78 -18.81
N THR A 393 2.40 -9.07 -19.76
CA THR A 393 2.19 -10.07 -20.81
C THR A 393 3.21 -11.19 -20.69
N ASP A 394 2.85 -12.34 -21.25
CA ASP A 394 3.76 -13.46 -21.43
C ASP A 394 3.78 -13.90 -22.88
#